data_b8989037b907375aa341031608dabd40
#
_entry.id   b8989037b907375aa341031608dabd40
#
_cell.length_a   1.000
_cell.length_b   1.000
_cell.length_c   1.000
_cell.angle_alpha   90.00
_cell.angle_beta   90.00
_cell.angle_gamma   90.00
#
_symmetry.space_group_name_H-M   'P 1'
#
loop_
_entity.id
_entity.type
_entity.pdbx_description
1 polymer ?
#
loop_
_entity_poly.entity_id
_entity_poly.type
_entity_poly.pdbx_seq_one_letter_code
_entity_poly.pdbx_strand_id
1 'polypeptide(L)'
;MTLTNGRFILKLIVILLAFLVIWPLFSLVGEGLYGIQKGSIYLTVNNLNEIKGTLFLLISSLILGGFIGIANGWILSNCKLKGTKILRVCQLIPFAIPAYLLAATFIDLGSINSIRITGLFWGVVIMSFTTYPYVFLLSSESFEKGGKKQIEACRTLGIGPWKSFFRISLPIAIPSITAGLALMAMEIINELGAVQLLNIPSISAGILESWVEEGEPSGAIALALFALILVFVLVAIERRSRARSKRWTEGISSGDLPKWELKGINLFLAQVITLTPPIFTLGIPISWAVINIDQMSQGLNSDLIGLTIRSFGLALVVSLITIFIALILSISKRWQNHQWLNILTFLSSIGYAIPGSVLALALISFKGSIWQINVLSLLIWGYSIRFLAVSKGGLDAGLERISPNIDNAAVNLGNSWVKVLFKVHLPLLKGPMLVGALLVFVDTIKELPLTFILRPFDFDTLSVRIFQYAGDERVAESILPSLIIIVLGLIASSALIPSLNNRQN
;
A
#
# COMPACT_ATOMS: atom_id res chain seq x y z
N MET A 1 1.02 -24.44 32.89
CA MET A 1 1.39 -23.01 32.81
C MET A 1 0.18 -22.20 33.25
N THR A 2 0.25 -21.54 34.40
CA THR A 2 -0.87 -20.81 34.99
C THR A 2 -1.26 -19.64 34.06
N LEU A 3 -2.53 -19.27 34.04
CA LEU A 3 -3.10 -18.20 33.20
C LEU A 3 -2.31 -16.86 33.32
N THR A 4 -1.75 -16.58 34.46
CA THR A 4 -0.95 -15.39 34.77
C THR A 4 0.41 -15.39 34.05
N ASN A 5 1.11 -16.52 33.99
CA ASN A 5 2.42 -16.62 33.37
C ASN A 5 2.35 -16.50 31.84
N GLY A 6 1.31 -17.08 31.19
CA GLY A 6 1.14 -16.95 29.73
C GLY A 6 0.85 -15.53 29.26
N ARG A 7 0.07 -14.77 30.03
CA ARG A 7 -0.20 -13.36 29.75
C ARG A 7 1.04 -12.47 29.93
N PHE A 8 1.87 -12.77 30.92
CA PHE A 8 3.11 -12.04 31.14
C PHE A 8 4.11 -12.25 29.99
N ILE A 9 4.33 -13.50 29.57
CA ILE A 9 5.20 -13.83 28.45
C ILE A 9 4.71 -13.13 27.17
N LEU A 10 3.41 -13.15 26.89
CA LEU A 10 2.84 -12.50 25.71
C LEU A 10 3.06 -10.97 25.73
N LYS A 11 2.94 -10.33 26.92
CA LYS A 11 3.28 -8.89 27.07
C LYS A 11 4.74 -8.63 26.71
N LEU A 12 5.64 -9.44 27.21
CA LEU A 12 7.07 -9.29 26.99
C LEU A 12 7.43 -9.45 25.51
N ILE A 13 6.81 -10.42 24.82
CA ILE A 13 6.96 -10.60 23.39
C ILE A 13 6.45 -9.37 22.61
N VAL A 14 5.28 -8.82 22.97
CA VAL A 14 4.75 -7.61 22.31
C VAL A 14 5.65 -6.40 22.51
N ILE A 15 6.19 -6.22 23.71
CA ILE A 15 7.15 -5.14 23.99
C ILE A 15 8.41 -5.32 23.13
N LEU A 16 8.95 -6.53 23.06
CA LEU A 16 10.13 -6.84 22.26
C LEU A 16 9.87 -6.58 20.76
N LEU A 17 8.75 -7.07 20.24
CA LEU A 17 8.37 -6.86 18.83
C LEU A 17 8.14 -5.37 18.54
N ALA A 18 7.46 -4.64 19.42
CA ALA A 18 7.27 -3.20 19.27
C ALA A 18 8.61 -2.45 19.28
N PHE A 19 9.52 -2.84 20.18
CA PHE A 19 10.86 -2.28 20.26
C PHE A 19 11.63 -2.52 18.94
N LEU A 20 11.65 -3.75 18.43
CA LEU A 20 12.32 -4.08 17.17
C LEU A 20 11.79 -3.29 15.98
N VAL A 21 10.49 -2.95 15.96
CA VAL A 21 9.88 -2.15 14.89
C VAL A 21 10.20 -0.67 15.03
N ILE A 22 10.18 -0.14 16.24
CA ILE A 22 10.24 1.30 16.51
C ILE A 22 11.69 1.80 16.65
N TRP A 23 12.58 0.96 17.14
CA TRP A 23 13.96 1.35 17.46
C TRP A 23 14.76 1.92 16.30
N PRO A 24 14.74 1.33 15.07
CA PRO A 24 15.46 1.91 13.93
C PRO A 24 15.04 3.35 13.63
N LEU A 25 13.75 3.67 13.77
CA LEU A 25 13.22 5.02 13.56
C LEU A 25 13.71 6.00 14.64
N PHE A 26 13.73 5.53 15.90
CA PHE A 26 14.29 6.35 17.00
C PHE A 26 15.79 6.61 16.80
N SER A 27 16.55 5.63 16.28
CA SER A 27 17.95 5.80 15.98
C SER A 27 18.15 6.90 14.92
N LEU A 28 17.39 6.85 13.81
CA LEU A 28 17.44 7.86 12.75
C LEU A 28 17.04 9.25 13.25
N VAL A 29 15.97 9.35 14.04
CA VAL A 29 15.53 10.64 14.61
C VAL A 29 16.56 11.16 15.59
N GLY A 30 17.13 10.29 16.44
CA GLY A 30 18.17 10.67 17.39
C GLY A 30 19.44 11.18 16.69
N GLU A 31 19.90 10.49 15.66
CA GLU A 31 21.04 10.91 14.83
C GLU A 31 20.76 12.25 14.13
N GLY A 32 19.55 12.39 13.59
CA GLY A 32 19.11 13.62 12.94
C GLY A 32 19.07 14.81 13.90
N LEU A 33 18.48 14.67 15.06
CA LEU A 33 18.40 15.74 16.06
C LEU A 33 19.78 16.14 16.59
N TYR A 34 20.65 15.14 16.83
CA TYR A 34 22.03 15.40 17.26
C TYR A 34 22.83 16.13 16.17
N GLY A 35 22.67 15.74 14.90
CA GLY A 35 23.32 16.40 13.76
C GLY A 35 22.83 17.83 13.54
N ILE A 36 21.53 18.09 13.69
CA ILE A 36 20.95 19.44 13.64
C ILE A 36 21.55 20.32 14.74
N GLN A 37 21.62 19.79 15.97
CA GLN A 37 22.19 20.54 17.11
C GLN A 37 23.66 20.90 16.88
N LYS A 38 24.44 20.03 16.21
CA LYS A 38 25.84 20.27 15.85
C LYS A 38 26.02 21.11 14.60
N GLY A 39 24.96 21.44 13.87
CA GLY A 39 25.03 22.13 12.59
C GLY A 39 25.61 21.28 11.43
N SER A 40 25.69 19.95 11.63
CA SER A 40 26.18 19.01 10.60
C SER A 40 25.07 18.51 9.66
N ILE A 41 23.79 18.68 10.02
CA ILE A 41 22.65 18.34 9.18
C ILE A 41 21.92 19.63 8.83
N TYR A 42 21.81 19.89 7.53
CA TYR A 42 21.15 21.06 6.97
C TYR A 42 20.52 20.72 5.62
N LEU A 43 19.51 21.48 5.25
CA LEU A 43 18.86 21.35 3.95
C LEU A 43 19.66 22.15 2.90
N THR A 44 20.13 21.46 1.88
CA THR A 44 20.76 22.06 0.71
C THR A 44 19.70 22.63 -0.26
N VAL A 45 20.13 23.41 -1.26
CA VAL A 45 19.25 23.88 -2.33
C VAL A 45 18.65 22.72 -3.11
N ASN A 46 19.41 21.64 -3.34
CA ASN A 46 18.95 20.42 -3.99
C ASN A 46 17.84 19.76 -3.17
N ASN A 47 18.03 19.60 -1.86
CA ASN A 47 17.01 19.03 -0.97
C ASN A 47 15.70 19.85 -1.01
N LEU A 48 15.78 21.17 -1.12
CA LEU A 48 14.57 22.01 -1.26
C LEU A 48 13.85 21.78 -2.59
N ASN A 49 14.57 21.51 -3.68
CA ASN A 49 13.97 21.17 -4.97
C ASN A 49 13.27 19.81 -4.92
N GLU A 50 13.85 18.82 -4.25
CA GLU A 50 13.28 17.49 -4.03
C GLU A 50 12.01 17.55 -3.19
N ILE A 51 12.01 18.36 -2.13
CA ILE A 51 10.82 18.61 -1.32
C ILE A 51 9.73 19.29 -2.16
N LYS A 52 10.06 20.33 -2.92
CA LYS A 52 9.09 21.02 -3.80
C LYS A 52 8.52 20.08 -4.88
N GLY A 53 9.39 19.31 -5.52
CA GLY A 53 8.98 18.32 -6.53
C GLY A 53 8.05 17.27 -5.95
N THR A 54 8.38 16.72 -4.77
CA THR A 54 7.50 15.77 -4.06
C THR A 54 6.15 16.40 -3.73
N LEU A 55 6.11 17.61 -3.17
CA LEU A 55 4.86 18.28 -2.81
C LEU A 55 4.00 18.58 -4.04
N PHE A 56 4.61 19.03 -5.14
CA PHE A 56 3.90 19.26 -6.39
C PHE A 56 3.32 17.97 -6.97
N LEU A 57 4.15 16.91 -7.06
CA LEU A 57 3.71 15.59 -7.52
C LEU A 57 2.57 15.07 -6.64
N LEU A 58 2.72 15.18 -5.32
CA LEU A 58 1.74 14.74 -4.33
C LEU A 58 0.40 15.45 -4.52
N ILE A 59 0.38 16.78 -4.47
CA ILE A 59 -0.85 17.56 -4.54
C ILE A 59 -1.56 17.32 -5.88
N SER A 60 -0.82 17.40 -6.99
CA SER A 60 -1.39 17.22 -8.33
C SER A 60 -1.94 15.81 -8.55
N SER A 61 -1.21 14.78 -8.09
CA SER A 61 -1.68 13.39 -8.19
C SER A 61 -2.88 13.13 -7.27
N LEU A 62 -2.93 13.72 -6.06
CA LEU A 62 -4.09 13.61 -5.17
C LEU A 62 -5.36 14.23 -5.78
N ILE A 63 -5.23 15.34 -6.51
CA ILE A 63 -6.36 15.97 -7.21
C ILE A 63 -6.85 15.06 -8.34
N LEU A 64 -5.96 14.64 -9.24
CA LEU A 64 -6.34 13.85 -10.40
C LEU A 64 -6.79 12.43 -10.01
N GLY A 65 -5.98 11.71 -9.24
CA GLY A 65 -6.29 10.34 -8.80
C GLY A 65 -7.46 10.31 -7.81
N GLY A 66 -7.60 11.34 -6.96
CA GLY A 66 -8.77 11.52 -6.10
C GLY A 66 -10.04 11.66 -6.92
N PHE A 67 -10.03 12.51 -7.95
CA PHE A 67 -11.16 12.65 -8.88
C PHE A 67 -11.51 11.32 -9.55
N ILE A 68 -10.51 10.60 -10.11
CA ILE A 68 -10.70 9.28 -10.73
C ILE A 68 -11.31 8.29 -9.74
N GLY A 69 -10.75 8.20 -8.52
CA GLY A 69 -11.21 7.28 -7.49
C GLY A 69 -12.64 7.56 -7.02
N ILE A 70 -12.97 8.83 -6.77
CA ILE A 70 -14.31 9.25 -6.34
C ILE A 70 -15.34 9.00 -7.45
N ALA A 71 -15.02 9.37 -8.69
CA ALA A 71 -15.93 9.19 -9.82
C ALA A 71 -16.23 7.71 -10.06
N ASN A 72 -15.21 6.86 -10.13
CA ASN A 72 -15.37 5.41 -10.28
C ASN A 72 -16.09 4.79 -9.10
N GLY A 73 -15.76 5.22 -7.86
CA GLY A 73 -16.40 4.76 -6.64
C GLY A 73 -17.91 5.04 -6.66
N TRP A 74 -18.32 6.26 -7.01
CA TRP A 74 -19.74 6.62 -7.06
C TRP A 74 -20.48 5.96 -8.23
N ILE A 75 -19.90 5.96 -9.44
CA ILE A 75 -20.53 5.36 -10.63
C ILE A 75 -20.80 3.88 -10.40
N LEU A 76 -19.78 3.10 -9.95
CA LEU A 76 -19.93 1.66 -9.78
C LEU A 76 -20.79 1.27 -8.59
N SER A 77 -20.93 2.13 -7.57
CA SER A 77 -21.76 1.90 -6.40
C SER A 77 -23.24 2.27 -6.63
N ASN A 78 -23.51 3.41 -7.28
CA ASN A 78 -24.83 4.00 -7.33
C ASN A 78 -25.49 3.97 -8.72
N CYS A 79 -24.75 3.65 -9.79
CA CYS A 79 -25.31 3.61 -11.16
C CYS A 79 -25.42 2.17 -11.68
N LYS A 80 -26.42 1.95 -12.55
CA LYS A 80 -26.66 0.66 -13.19
C LYS A 80 -25.84 0.57 -14.48
N LEU A 81 -24.75 -0.19 -14.43
CA LEU A 81 -23.89 -0.48 -15.57
C LEU A 81 -23.88 -1.98 -15.87
N LYS A 82 -23.77 -2.35 -17.16
CA LYS A 82 -23.54 -3.74 -17.54
C LYS A 82 -22.12 -4.17 -17.07
N GLY A 83 -22.04 -5.33 -16.45
CA GLY A 83 -20.72 -5.85 -16.01
C GLY A 83 -20.12 -5.16 -14.77
N THR A 84 -20.91 -4.48 -13.92
CA THR A 84 -20.45 -3.76 -12.72
C THR A 84 -19.52 -4.60 -11.84
N LYS A 85 -19.78 -5.92 -11.68
CA LYS A 85 -18.92 -6.81 -10.87
C LYS A 85 -17.52 -6.92 -11.45
N ILE A 86 -17.42 -7.12 -12.77
CA ILE A 86 -16.13 -7.21 -13.48
C ILE A 86 -15.43 -5.86 -13.43
N LEU A 87 -16.14 -4.77 -13.73
CA LEU A 87 -15.58 -3.41 -13.68
C LEU A 87 -15.01 -3.05 -12.31
N ARG A 88 -15.64 -3.47 -11.22
CA ARG A 88 -15.12 -3.27 -9.86
C ARG A 88 -13.79 -4.00 -9.63
N VAL A 89 -13.70 -5.23 -10.12
CA VAL A 89 -12.44 -5.99 -10.05
C VAL A 89 -11.37 -5.30 -10.87
N CYS A 90 -11.71 -4.83 -12.08
CA CYS A 90 -10.79 -4.11 -12.94
C CYS A 90 -10.24 -2.82 -12.29
N GLN A 91 -11.02 -2.15 -11.41
CA GLN A 91 -10.51 -0.98 -10.66
C GLN A 91 -9.39 -1.33 -9.66
N LEU A 92 -9.20 -2.62 -9.32
CA LEU A 92 -8.14 -3.06 -8.42
C LEU A 92 -6.86 -3.51 -9.14
N ILE A 93 -6.93 -3.65 -10.47
CA ILE A 93 -5.78 -4.06 -11.29
C ILE A 93 -4.55 -3.17 -11.08
N PRO A 94 -4.68 -1.83 -10.94
CA PRO A 94 -3.52 -0.98 -10.73
C PRO A 94 -2.70 -1.31 -9.48
N PHE A 95 -3.29 -1.93 -8.45
CA PHE A 95 -2.52 -2.43 -7.31
C PHE A 95 -1.50 -3.52 -7.68
N ALA A 96 -1.76 -4.24 -8.77
CA ALA A 96 -0.87 -5.30 -9.25
C ALA A 96 0.32 -4.75 -10.04
N ILE A 97 0.24 -3.52 -10.54
CA ILE A 97 1.20 -2.94 -11.49
C ILE A 97 1.99 -1.84 -10.80
N PRO A 98 3.30 -2.04 -10.58
CA PRO A 98 4.16 -1.01 -10.00
C PRO A 98 4.24 0.24 -10.88
N ALA A 99 4.33 1.42 -10.27
CA ALA A 99 4.41 2.68 -11.00
C ALA A 99 5.67 2.79 -11.87
N TYR A 100 6.80 2.25 -11.41
CA TYR A 100 8.05 2.23 -12.19
C TYR A 100 7.93 1.39 -13.46
N LEU A 101 7.19 0.28 -13.41
CA LEU A 101 6.96 -0.55 -14.60
C LEU A 101 6.10 0.20 -15.63
N LEU A 102 5.06 0.88 -15.16
CA LEU A 102 4.24 1.70 -16.03
C LEU A 102 5.07 2.86 -16.63
N ALA A 103 5.93 3.51 -15.83
CA ALA A 103 6.84 4.55 -16.31
C ALA A 103 7.79 4.02 -17.39
N ALA A 104 8.45 2.89 -17.16
CA ALA A 104 9.32 2.23 -18.14
C ALA A 104 8.60 1.92 -19.45
N THR A 105 7.38 1.35 -19.35
CA THR A 105 6.53 1.06 -20.52
C THR A 105 6.22 2.32 -21.33
N PHE A 106 5.85 3.42 -20.65
CA PHE A 106 5.54 4.68 -21.32
C PHE A 106 6.78 5.31 -21.96
N ILE A 107 7.93 5.27 -21.30
CA ILE A 107 9.19 5.80 -21.83
C ILE A 107 9.55 5.07 -23.12
N ASP A 108 9.46 3.74 -23.13
CA ASP A 108 9.78 2.94 -24.31
C ASP A 108 8.81 3.19 -25.47
N LEU A 109 7.50 3.14 -25.22
CA LEU A 109 6.48 3.47 -26.23
C LEU A 109 6.61 4.92 -26.73
N GLY A 110 7.02 5.83 -25.87
CA GLY A 110 7.33 7.21 -26.24
C GLY A 110 8.54 7.29 -27.16
N SER A 111 9.61 6.54 -26.90
CA SER A 111 10.82 6.50 -27.72
C SER A 111 10.53 6.01 -29.15
N ILE A 112 9.72 4.96 -29.29
CA ILE A 112 9.28 4.45 -30.58
C ILE A 112 8.55 5.53 -31.42
N ASN A 113 7.80 6.41 -30.76
CA ASN A 113 7.04 7.48 -31.39
C ASN A 113 7.75 8.85 -31.38
N SER A 114 9.03 8.90 -31.01
CA SER A 114 9.82 10.13 -30.86
C SER A 114 9.20 11.15 -29.88
N ILE A 115 8.46 10.67 -28.89
CA ILE A 115 7.84 11.48 -27.81
C ILE A 115 8.66 11.29 -26.54
N ARG A 116 9.19 12.38 -26.00
CA ARG A 116 9.94 12.34 -24.75
C ARG A 116 8.99 12.25 -23.55
N ILE A 117 9.03 11.14 -22.84
CA ILE A 117 8.21 10.88 -21.64
C ILE A 117 9.08 11.12 -20.41
N THR A 118 9.10 12.34 -19.90
CA THR A 118 9.86 12.74 -18.69
C THR A 118 9.16 13.86 -17.93
N GLY A 119 9.53 14.04 -16.68
CA GLY A 119 9.12 15.19 -15.86
C GLY A 119 7.79 15.05 -15.14
N LEU A 120 7.43 16.08 -14.41
CA LEU A 120 6.32 16.11 -13.46
C LEU A 120 4.96 15.79 -14.09
N PHE A 121 4.69 16.22 -15.31
CA PHE A 121 3.40 15.94 -15.97
C PHE A 121 3.14 14.43 -16.08
N TRP A 122 4.10 13.67 -16.63
CA TRP A 122 3.97 12.23 -16.76
C TRP A 122 3.97 11.52 -15.42
N GLY A 123 4.75 12.04 -14.46
CA GLY A 123 4.72 11.56 -13.08
C GLY A 123 3.33 11.68 -12.46
N VAL A 124 2.68 12.83 -12.58
CA VAL A 124 1.31 13.07 -12.07
C VAL A 124 0.33 12.09 -12.73
N VAL A 125 0.40 11.90 -14.05
CA VAL A 125 -0.48 10.97 -14.77
C VAL A 125 -0.27 9.54 -14.26
N ILE A 126 0.98 9.04 -14.29
CA ILE A 126 1.30 7.66 -13.90
C ILE A 126 0.92 7.41 -12.43
N MET A 127 1.31 8.30 -11.51
CA MET A 127 0.99 8.17 -10.09
C MET A 127 -0.52 8.21 -9.84
N SER A 128 -1.26 9.06 -10.55
CA SER A 128 -2.72 9.12 -10.40
C SER A 128 -3.39 7.83 -10.81
N PHE A 129 -2.99 7.24 -11.94
CA PHE A 129 -3.61 6.01 -12.44
C PHE A 129 -3.18 4.75 -11.70
N THR A 130 -2.02 4.73 -11.05
CA THR A 130 -1.57 3.58 -10.25
C THR A 130 -2.11 3.61 -8.82
N THR A 131 -2.35 4.81 -8.25
CA THR A 131 -2.68 4.96 -6.82
C THR A 131 -4.15 5.33 -6.54
N TYR A 132 -4.96 5.72 -7.55
CA TYR A 132 -6.39 6.02 -7.33
C TYR A 132 -7.19 4.88 -6.67
N PRO A 133 -6.83 3.59 -6.78
CA PRO A 133 -7.60 2.51 -6.16
C PRO A 133 -7.73 2.63 -4.64
N TYR A 134 -6.80 3.31 -3.96
CA TYR A 134 -6.93 3.61 -2.52
C TYR A 134 -8.16 4.47 -2.23
N VAL A 135 -8.38 5.50 -3.05
CA VAL A 135 -9.55 6.38 -2.94
C VAL A 135 -10.81 5.66 -3.40
N PHE A 136 -10.73 4.91 -4.50
CA PHE A 136 -11.85 4.11 -5.04
C PHE A 136 -12.40 3.14 -4.00
N LEU A 137 -11.55 2.35 -3.35
CA LEU A 137 -11.98 1.33 -2.38
C LEU A 137 -12.75 1.94 -1.21
N LEU A 138 -12.18 2.98 -0.58
CA LEU A 138 -12.78 3.56 0.61
C LEU A 138 -14.00 4.42 0.28
N SER A 139 -14.01 5.12 -0.85
CA SER A 139 -15.15 5.91 -1.29
C SER A 139 -16.31 5.02 -1.73
N SER A 140 -16.05 3.95 -2.50
CA SER A 140 -17.10 3.04 -2.97
C SER A 140 -17.81 2.33 -1.80
N GLU A 141 -17.06 1.89 -0.78
CA GLU A 141 -17.64 1.31 0.44
C GLU A 141 -18.55 2.32 1.16
N SER A 142 -18.13 3.58 1.25
CA SER A 142 -18.94 4.63 1.84
C SER A 142 -20.18 4.95 1.02
N PHE A 143 -20.08 4.98 -0.31
CA PHE A 143 -21.22 5.21 -1.20
C PHE A 143 -22.23 4.06 -1.19
N GLU A 144 -21.80 2.84 -0.94
CA GLU A 144 -22.69 1.67 -0.83
C GLU A 144 -23.45 1.62 0.50
N LYS A 145 -22.79 2.01 1.58
CA LYS A 145 -23.33 1.88 2.94
C LYS A 145 -23.96 3.16 3.47
N GLY A 146 -23.45 4.32 3.05
CA GLY A 146 -23.83 5.61 3.60
C GLY A 146 -25.07 6.21 2.96
N GLY A 147 -25.94 6.80 3.78
CA GLY A 147 -27.00 7.69 3.30
C GLY A 147 -28.16 7.04 2.53
N LYS A 148 -28.41 5.73 2.68
CA LYS A 148 -29.46 5.01 1.92
C LYS A 148 -30.83 5.67 2.06
N LYS A 149 -31.27 5.92 3.29
CA LYS A 149 -32.57 6.56 3.56
C LYS A 149 -32.66 7.96 2.95
N GLN A 150 -31.57 8.72 3.01
CA GLN A 150 -31.49 10.08 2.45
C GLN A 150 -31.52 10.05 0.91
N ILE A 151 -30.87 9.07 0.28
CA ILE A 151 -30.91 8.89 -1.19
C ILE A 151 -32.31 8.47 -1.63
N GLU A 152 -33.00 7.59 -0.90
CA GLU A 152 -34.39 7.23 -1.16
C GLU A 152 -35.31 8.44 -1.04
N ALA A 153 -35.18 9.24 0.01
CA ALA A 153 -35.91 10.49 0.16
C ALA A 153 -35.64 11.48 -0.99
N CYS A 154 -34.42 11.57 -1.48
CA CYS A 154 -34.12 12.38 -2.67
C CYS A 154 -34.86 11.90 -3.91
N ARG A 155 -34.96 10.59 -4.10
CA ARG A 155 -35.69 10.00 -5.24
C ARG A 155 -37.16 10.27 -5.18
N THR A 156 -37.78 10.11 -4.01
CA THR A 156 -39.21 10.41 -3.82
C THR A 156 -39.53 11.89 -4.06
N LEU A 157 -38.57 12.77 -3.79
CA LEU A 157 -38.67 14.21 -4.06
C LEU A 157 -38.27 14.60 -5.50
N GLY A 158 -37.98 13.64 -6.40
CA GLY A 158 -37.62 13.90 -7.78
C GLY A 158 -36.21 14.52 -7.97
N ILE A 159 -35.38 14.44 -6.95
CA ILE A 159 -33.98 14.97 -7.02
C ILE A 159 -33.14 14.03 -7.87
N GLY A 160 -32.54 14.56 -8.93
CA GLY A 160 -31.69 13.80 -9.85
C GLY A 160 -30.34 13.34 -9.24
N PRO A 161 -29.63 12.43 -9.95
CA PRO A 161 -28.41 11.76 -9.44
C PRO A 161 -27.30 12.74 -9.04
N TRP A 162 -27.02 13.76 -9.83
CA TRP A 162 -25.95 14.74 -9.58
C TRP A 162 -26.20 15.59 -8.33
N LYS A 163 -27.45 16.07 -8.15
CA LYS A 163 -27.81 16.81 -6.93
C LYS A 163 -27.73 15.93 -5.69
N SER A 164 -28.16 14.65 -5.80
CA SER A 164 -28.04 13.67 -4.73
C SER A 164 -26.57 13.37 -4.41
N PHE A 165 -25.71 13.26 -5.43
CA PHE A 165 -24.28 13.07 -5.22
C PHE A 165 -23.66 14.21 -4.41
N PHE A 166 -23.75 15.45 -4.88
CA PHE A 166 -23.09 16.57 -4.23
C PHE A 166 -23.65 16.94 -2.87
N ARG A 167 -24.96 16.76 -2.65
CA ARG A 167 -25.63 17.16 -1.39
C ARG A 167 -25.64 16.09 -0.32
N ILE A 168 -25.56 14.80 -0.69
CA ILE A 168 -25.71 13.69 0.25
C ILE A 168 -24.54 12.73 0.18
N SER A 169 -24.33 12.08 -0.99
CA SER A 169 -23.35 10.99 -1.07
C SER A 169 -21.93 11.48 -0.81
N LEU A 170 -21.52 12.57 -1.44
CA LEU A 170 -20.18 13.13 -1.29
C LEU A 170 -19.91 13.62 0.15
N PRO A 171 -20.74 14.43 0.81
CA PRO A 171 -20.53 14.85 2.19
C PRO A 171 -20.40 13.69 3.19
N ILE A 172 -21.23 12.66 3.05
CA ILE A 172 -21.16 11.46 3.89
C ILE A 172 -19.85 10.69 3.63
N ALA A 173 -19.39 10.65 2.38
CA ALA A 173 -18.17 9.94 2.00
C ALA A 173 -16.87 10.71 2.28
N ILE A 174 -16.90 12.02 2.58
CA ILE A 174 -15.70 12.83 2.84
C ILE A 174 -14.71 12.15 3.80
N PRO A 175 -15.11 11.58 4.95
CA PRO A 175 -14.15 10.93 5.84
C PRO A 175 -13.46 9.72 5.20
N SER A 176 -14.19 8.92 4.43
CA SER A 176 -13.64 7.76 3.72
C SER A 176 -12.74 8.19 2.56
N ILE A 177 -13.14 9.21 1.82
CA ILE A 177 -12.35 9.83 0.73
C ILE A 177 -11.03 10.38 1.30
N THR A 178 -11.08 11.13 2.40
CA THR A 178 -9.89 11.69 3.04
C THR A 178 -8.93 10.60 3.53
N ALA A 179 -9.47 9.50 4.07
CA ALA A 179 -8.64 8.35 4.44
C ALA A 179 -8.00 7.69 3.21
N GLY A 180 -8.72 7.58 2.09
CA GLY A 180 -8.20 7.08 0.82
C GLY A 180 -7.10 7.97 0.23
N LEU A 181 -7.31 9.29 0.27
CA LEU A 181 -6.31 10.28 -0.17
C LEU A 181 -5.05 10.22 0.68
N ALA A 182 -5.17 10.02 2.00
CA ALA A 182 -4.00 9.89 2.86
C ALA A 182 -3.19 8.62 2.55
N LEU A 183 -3.85 7.47 2.27
CA LEU A 183 -3.17 6.26 1.83
C LEU A 183 -2.49 6.44 0.46
N MET A 184 -3.20 7.06 -0.47
CA MET A 184 -2.65 7.42 -1.78
C MET A 184 -1.42 8.32 -1.64
N ALA A 185 -1.46 9.31 -0.75
CA ALA A 185 -0.35 10.22 -0.46
C ALA A 185 0.88 9.47 0.08
N MET A 186 0.70 8.51 0.99
CA MET A 186 1.79 7.69 1.52
C MET A 186 2.46 6.88 0.43
N GLU A 187 1.69 6.32 -0.52
CA GLU A 187 2.23 5.57 -1.65
C GLU A 187 3.02 6.45 -2.61
N ILE A 188 2.53 7.67 -2.91
CA ILE A 188 3.22 8.63 -3.78
C ILE A 188 4.57 9.06 -3.18
N ILE A 189 4.61 9.34 -1.87
CA ILE A 189 5.86 9.72 -1.18
C ILE A 189 6.86 8.56 -1.17
N ASN A 190 6.36 7.34 -1.14
CA ASN A 190 7.18 6.14 -1.15
C ASN A 190 7.76 5.80 -2.52
N GLU A 191 7.22 6.34 -3.60
CA GLU A 191 7.66 5.97 -4.94
C GLU A 191 9.09 6.47 -5.22
N LEU A 192 9.96 5.55 -5.65
CA LEU A 192 11.33 5.82 -6.04
C LEU A 192 11.54 5.58 -7.54
N GLY A 193 11.08 4.42 -8.04
CA GLY A 193 11.44 3.97 -9.37
C GLY A 193 10.85 4.84 -10.49
N ALA A 194 9.55 5.14 -10.42
CA ALA A 194 8.90 5.97 -11.42
C ALA A 194 9.44 7.41 -11.42
N VAL A 195 9.70 7.99 -10.23
CA VAL A 195 10.21 9.36 -10.13
C VAL A 195 11.64 9.47 -10.67
N GLN A 196 12.45 8.44 -10.45
CA GLN A 196 13.84 8.41 -10.94
C GLN A 196 13.88 8.20 -12.46
N LEU A 197 13.11 7.23 -13.00
CA LEU A 197 13.00 7.01 -14.46
C LEU A 197 12.47 8.22 -15.21
N LEU A 198 11.54 8.96 -14.61
CA LEU A 198 10.96 10.18 -15.20
C LEU A 198 11.80 11.45 -14.92
N ASN A 199 12.91 11.32 -14.22
CA ASN A 199 13.78 12.42 -13.83
C ASN A 199 13.02 13.52 -13.06
N ILE A 200 12.29 13.11 -12.02
CA ILE A 200 11.51 14.00 -11.16
C ILE A 200 12.25 14.17 -9.84
N PRO A 201 12.59 15.41 -9.43
CA PRO A 201 13.16 15.65 -8.12
C PRO A 201 12.16 15.22 -7.03
N SER A 202 12.56 14.30 -6.17
CA SER A 202 11.70 13.77 -5.11
C SER A 202 12.50 13.38 -3.87
N ILE A 203 11.84 13.38 -2.71
CA ILE A 203 12.47 13.03 -1.44
C ILE A 203 13.06 11.62 -1.51
N SER A 204 12.34 10.63 -2.08
CA SER A 204 12.83 9.25 -2.19
C SER A 204 14.06 9.13 -3.10
N ALA A 205 14.09 9.86 -4.21
CA ALA A 205 15.25 9.92 -5.11
C ALA A 205 16.42 10.66 -4.46
N GLY A 206 16.18 11.80 -3.83
CA GLY A 206 17.21 12.59 -3.16
C GLY A 206 17.85 11.87 -1.96
N ILE A 207 17.10 11.03 -1.22
CA ILE A 207 17.70 10.16 -0.20
C ILE A 207 18.69 9.18 -0.85
N LEU A 208 18.31 8.59 -2.00
CA LEU A 208 19.20 7.65 -2.70
C LEU A 208 20.44 8.36 -3.24
N GLU A 209 20.25 9.48 -3.93
CA GLU A 209 21.33 10.29 -4.51
C GLU A 209 22.31 10.74 -3.44
N SER A 210 21.85 11.42 -2.39
CA SER A 210 22.71 11.92 -1.31
C SER A 210 23.42 10.79 -0.55
N TRP A 211 22.75 9.65 -0.32
CA TRP A 211 23.33 8.56 0.45
C TRP A 211 24.28 7.69 -0.39
N VAL A 212 23.86 7.27 -1.60
CA VAL A 212 24.54 6.24 -2.38
C VAL A 212 25.52 6.86 -3.38
N GLU A 213 25.15 7.97 -4.03
CA GLU A 213 25.91 8.56 -5.12
C GLU A 213 26.87 9.64 -4.62
N GLU A 214 26.42 10.55 -3.76
CA GLU A 214 27.24 11.63 -3.22
C GLU A 214 28.05 11.22 -1.98
N GLY A 215 27.59 10.17 -1.26
CA GLY A 215 28.23 9.73 -0.02
C GLY A 215 28.05 10.74 1.14
N GLU A 216 27.04 11.62 1.03
CA GLU A 216 26.71 12.65 2.03
C GLU A 216 25.50 12.27 2.89
N PRO A 217 25.68 11.66 4.08
CA PRO A 217 24.59 11.26 4.94
C PRO A 217 23.70 12.41 5.43
N SER A 218 24.27 13.61 5.51
CA SER A 218 23.58 14.79 6.08
C SER A 218 22.33 15.18 5.29
N GLY A 219 22.40 15.25 3.96
CA GLY A 219 21.27 15.54 3.08
C GLY A 219 20.20 14.45 3.15
N ALA A 220 20.62 13.19 3.08
CA ALA A 220 19.72 12.04 3.17
C ALA A 220 18.93 12.02 4.49
N ILE A 221 19.61 12.26 5.64
CA ILE A 221 18.96 12.30 6.96
C ILE A 221 18.00 13.48 7.05
N ALA A 222 18.36 14.66 6.53
CA ALA A 222 17.47 15.82 6.51
C ALA A 222 16.18 15.56 5.75
N LEU A 223 16.27 14.97 4.55
CA LEU A 223 15.12 14.55 3.74
C LEU A 223 14.29 13.48 4.43
N ALA A 224 14.94 12.49 5.06
CA ALA A 224 14.26 11.44 5.80
C ALA A 224 13.45 11.97 6.99
N LEU A 225 14.00 12.93 7.75
CA LEU A 225 13.26 13.58 8.84
C LEU A 225 12.06 14.37 8.32
N PHE A 226 12.21 15.09 7.20
CA PHE A 226 11.08 15.80 6.58
C PHE A 226 10.00 14.82 6.12
N ALA A 227 10.39 13.72 5.46
CA ALA A 227 9.46 12.65 5.05
C ALA A 227 8.70 12.05 6.25
N LEU A 228 9.38 11.80 7.38
CA LEU A 228 8.76 11.30 8.60
C LEU A 228 7.71 12.28 9.14
N ILE A 229 7.99 13.58 9.18
CA ILE A 229 7.02 14.59 9.60
C ILE A 229 5.78 14.56 8.69
N LEU A 230 5.98 14.55 7.38
CA LEU A 230 4.90 14.50 6.40
C LEU A 230 4.04 13.24 6.58
N VAL A 231 4.67 12.08 6.74
CA VAL A 231 4.00 10.80 6.99
C VAL A 231 3.22 10.82 8.31
N PHE A 232 3.76 11.37 9.38
CA PHE A 232 3.04 11.50 10.66
C PHE A 232 1.77 12.33 10.51
N VAL A 233 1.82 13.44 9.77
CA VAL A 233 0.64 14.27 9.47
C VAL A 233 -0.40 13.46 8.68
N LEU A 234 0.02 12.71 7.66
CA LEU A 234 -0.88 11.89 6.84
C LEU A 234 -1.53 10.75 7.65
N VAL A 235 -0.76 10.06 8.51
CA VAL A 235 -1.29 9.03 9.41
C VAL A 235 -2.31 9.62 10.39
N ALA A 236 -2.05 10.83 10.91
CA ALA A 236 -2.99 11.52 11.80
C ALA A 236 -4.30 11.88 11.09
N ILE A 237 -4.22 12.37 9.84
CA ILE A 237 -5.37 12.67 8.99
C ILE A 237 -6.16 11.40 8.69
N GLU A 238 -5.50 10.34 8.25
CA GLU A 238 -6.11 9.04 7.94
C GLU A 238 -6.89 8.50 9.15
N ARG A 239 -6.27 8.47 10.32
CA ARG A 239 -6.89 7.96 11.54
C ARG A 239 -8.13 8.75 11.96
N ARG A 240 -8.01 10.10 11.98
CA ARG A 240 -9.15 10.96 12.31
C ARG A 240 -10.32 10.75 11.34
N SER A 241 -10.01 10.62 10.06
CA SER A 241 -10.98 10.41 9.00
C SER A 241 -11.65 9.05 9.14
N ARG A 242 -10.87 7.98 9.34
CA ARG A 242 -11.39 6.62 9.54
C ARG A 242 -12.27 6.51 10.81
N ALA A 243 -11.88 7.17 11.91
CA ALA A 243 -12.68 7.21 13.12
C ALA A 243 -14.03 7.93 12.92
N ARG A 244 -14.07 8.98 12.09
CA ARG A 244 -15.31 9.65 11.71
C ARG A 244 -16.19 8.80 10.78
N SER A 245 -15.59 8.12 9.80
CA SER A 245 -16.31 7.23 8.88
C SER A 245 -17.06 6.11 9.61
N LYS A 246 -16.44 5.48 10.61
CA LYS A 246 -17.09 4.44 11.41
C LYS A 246 -18.37 4.93 12.09
N ARG A 247 -18.40 6.14 12.62
CA ARG A 247 -19.60 6.70 13.30
C ARG A 247 -20.79 6.92 12.34
N TRP A 248 -20.54 7.18 11.07
CA TRP A 248 -21.61 7.39 10.07
C TRP A 248 -22.16 6.08 9.49
N THR A 249 -21.44 4.96 9.68
CA THR A 249 -21.86 3.64 9.22
C THR A 249 -22.61 2.82 10.26
N GLU A 250 -22.59 3.22 11.53
CA GLU A 250 -23.35 2.60 12.61
C GLU A 250 -24.83 3.00 12.49
N GLY A 251 -25.67 2.14 11.95
CA GLY A 251 -27.12 2.40 11.76
C GLY A 251 -27.67 2.04 10.38
N ILE A 252 -26.96 1.19 9.66
CA ILE A 252 -27.26 0.82 8.27
C ILE A 252 -28.46 -0.13 8.24
N SER A 253 -29.52 0.25 7.49
CA SER A 253 -30.59 -0.66 7.10
C SER A 253 -30.07 -1.67 6.06
N SER A 254 -30.30 -2.96 6.30
CA SER A 254 -30.07 -4.03 5.32
C SER A 254 -31.03 -3.84 4.14
N GLY A 255 -30.50 -3.73 2.95
CA GLY A 255 -31.26 -3.62 1.69
C GLY A 255 -30.42 -3.01 0.57
N ASP A 256 -30.61 -3.44 -0.65
CA ASP A 256 -29.95 -2.86 -1.82
C ASP A 256 -30.60 -1.54 -2.22
N LEU A 257 -29.79 -0.50 -2.42
CA LEU A 257 -30.26 0.75 -3.02
C LEU A 257 -30.61 0.52 -4.49
N PRO A 258 -31.79 0.98 -4.94
CA PRO A 258 -32.06 1.01 -6.37
C PRO A 258 -31.03 1.93 -7.06
N LYS A 259 -30.28 1.39 -8.02
CA LYS A 259 -29.24 2.13 -8.76
C LYS A 259 -29.86 3.11 -9.75
N TRP A 260 -29.14 4.20 -10.03
CA TRP A 260 -29.54 5.17 -11.04
C TRP A 260 -29.37 4.57 -12.45
N GLU A 261 -30.41 4.65 -13.29
CA GLU A 261 -30.33 4.27 -14.68
C GLU A 261 -29.77 5.42 -15.50
N LEU A 262 -28.58 5.22 -16.06
CA LEU A 262 -27.95 6.17 -16.99
C LEU A 262 -28.37 5.87 -18.43
N LYS A 263 -28.65 6.89 -19.22
CA LYS A 263 -29.04 6.77 -20.63
C LYS A 263 -28.23 7.73 -21.49
N GLY A 264 -28.10 7.39 -22.79
CA GLY A 264 -27.43 8.23 -23.79
C GLY A 264 -25.98 8.57 -23.42
N ILE A 265 -25.63 9.85 -23.55
CA ILE A 265 -24.28 10.35 -23.31
C ILE A 265 -23.78 10.10 -21.89
N ASN A 266 -24.66 10.15 -20.88
CA ASN A 266 -24.27 9.90 -19.49
C ASN A 266 -23.82 8.43 -19.28
N LEU A 267 -24.46 7.49 -19.96
CA LEU A 267 -24.06 6.08 -19.93
C LEU A 267 -22.69 5.90 -20.60
N PHE A 268 -22.49 6.52 -21.78
CA PHE A 268 -21.23 6.47 -22.50
C PHE A 268 -20.09 7.05 -21.67
N LEU A 269 -20.27 8.25 -21.10
CA LEU A 269 -19.27 8.89 -20.22
C LEU A 269 -18.95 8.02 -19.00
N ALA A 270 -19.95 7.41 -18.36
CA ALA A 270 -19.72 6.52 -17.23
C ALA A 270 -18.90 5.29 -17.62
N GLN A 271 -19.13 4.72 -18.80
CA GLN A 271 -18.33 3.61 -19.33
C GLN A 271 -16.89 4.03 -19.65
N VAL A 272 -16.70 5.18 -20.30
CA VAL A 272 -15.36 5.72 -20.57
C VAL A 272 -14.60 5.95 -19.26
N ILE A 273 -15.20 6.63 -18.28
CA ILE A 273 -14.54 6.91 -16.97
C ILE A 273 -14.18 5.60 -16.26
N THR A 274 -15.03 4.58 -16.31
CA THR A 274 -14.77 3.31 -15.59
C THR A 274 -13.81 2.39 -16.33
N LEU A 275 -13.67 2.49 -17.64
CA LEU A 275 -12.75 1.67 -18.44
C LEU A 275 -11.37 2.30 -18.60
N THR A 276 -11.27 3.62 -18.58
CA THR A 276 -9.98 4.32 -18.81
C THR A 276 -8.88 3.86 -17.84
N PRO A 277 -9.08 3.77 -16.49
CA PRO A 277 -7.98 3.40 -15.62
C PRO A 277 -7.45 1.97 -15.84
N PRO A 278 -8.27 0.92 -15.94
CA PRO A 278 -7.74 -0.42 -16.23
C PRO A 278 -7.10 -0.53 -17.63
N ILE A 279 -7.61 0.18 -18.64
CA ILE A 279 -6.99 0.21 -19.96
C ILE A 279 -5.62 0.88 -19.89
N PHE A 280 -5.51 2.00 -19.19
CA PHE A 280 -4.26 2.72 -19.03
C PHE A 280 -3.21 1.92 -18.28
N THR A 281 -3.59 1.24 -17.19
CA THR A 281 -2.64 0.56 -16.32
C THR A 281 -2.31 -0.87 -16.76
N LEU A 282 -3.25 -1.60 -17.36
CA LEU A 282 -3.03 -2.98 -17.80
C LEU A 282 -2.95 -3.08 -19.33
N GLY A 283 -3.85 -2.38 -20.03
CA GLY A 283 -3.94 -2.47 -21.50
C GLY A 283 -2.65 -1.97 -22.18
N ILE A 284 -2.08 -0.85 -21.70
CA ILE A 284 -0.84 -0.29 -22.26
C ILE A 284 0.37 -1.22 -22.02
N PRO A 285 0.67 -1.73 -20.80
CA PRO A 285 1.75 -2.68 -20.63
C PRO A 285 1.58 -4.00 -21.41
N ILE A 286 0.35 -4.50 -21.54
CA ILE A 286 0.10 -5.68 -22.37
C ILE A 286 0.36 -5.37 -23.86
N SER A 287 -0.14 -4.25 -24.38
CA SER A 287 0.11 -3.86 -25.77
C SER A 287 1.59 -3.64 -26.04
N TRP A 288 2.32 -3.04 -25.08
CA TRP A 288 3.77 -2.90 -25.13
C TRP A 288 4.48 -4.26 -25.22
N ALA A 289 4.09 -5.23 -24.37
CA ALA A 289 4.66 -6.57 -24.40
C ALA A 289 4.36 -7.30 -25.73
N VAL A 290 3.17 -7.10 -26.33
CA VAL A 290 2.80 -7.66 -27.62
C VAL A 290 3.60 -7.04 -28.76
N ILE A 291 3.78 -5.72 -28.76
CA ILE A 291 4.59 -5.00 -29.78
C ILE A 291 6.05 -5.49 -29.77
N ASN A 292 6.59 -5.77 -28.58
CA ASN A 292 7.97 -6.19 -28.40
C ASN A 292 8.13 -7.72 -28.25
N ILE A 293 7.14 -8.52 -28.73
CA ILE A 293 7.13 -9.99 -28.53
C ILE A 293 8.35 -10.69 -29.13
N ASP A 294 8.85 -10.21 -30.25
CA ASP A 294 10.03 -10.75 -30.93
C ASP A 294 11.31 -10.57 -30.11
N GLN A 295 11.33 -9.53 -29.28
CA GLN A 295 12.46 -9.23 -28.39
C GLN A 295 12.36 -9.96 -27.04
N MET A 296 11.22 -10.57 -26.74
CA MET A 296 10.96 -11.23 -25.44
C MET A 296 11.92 -12.39 -25.18
N SER A 297 12.44 -13.04 -26.22
CA SER A 297 13.44 -14.10 -26.10
C SER A 297 14.76 -13.62 -25.50
N GLN A 298 15.11 -12.35 -25.63
CA GLN A 298 16.32 -11.75 -25.04
C GLN A 298 16.23 -11.70 -23.49
N GLY A 299 15.02 -11.66 -22.93
CA GLY A 299 14.79 -11.73 -21.49
C GLY A 299 14.91 -13.15 -20.90
N LEU A 300 14.98 -14.20 -21.77
CA LEU A 300 15.19 -15.60 -21.36
C LEU A 300 16.69 -15.87 -21.12
N ASN A 301 17.34 -15.09 -20.27
CA ASN A 301 18.69 -15.36 -19.86
C ASN A 301 18.73 -16.30 -18.63
N SER A 302 19.87 -16.95 -18.41
CA SER A 302 20.09 -17.89 -17.31
C SER A 302 19.83 -17.29 -15.92
N ASP A 303 19.84 -15.96 -15.81
CA ASP A 303 19.64 -15.24 -14.55
C ASP A 303 18.14 -15.06 -14.19
N LEU A 304 17.23 -15.09 -15.17
CA LEU A 304 15.78 -14.89 -14.92
C LEU A 304 15.22 -15.89 -13.90
N ILE A 305 15.62 -17.15 -14.02
CA ILE A 305 15.20 -18.20 -13.08
C ILE A 305 15.75 -17.91 -11.68
N GLY A 306 17.00 -17.52 -11.59
CA GLY A 306 17.64 -17.12 -10.33
C GLY A 306 16.97 -15.92 -9.68
N LEU A 307 16.66 -14.88 -10.45
CA LEU A 307 15.91 -13.68 -10.00
C LEU A 307 14.53 -14.05 -9.48
N THR A 308 13.83 -14.90 -10.22
CA THR A 308 12.49 -15.36 -9.84
C THR A 308 12.53 -16.14 -8.53
N ILE A 309 13.45 -17.11 -8.39
CA ILE A 309 13.60 -17.90 -7.16
C ILE A 309 13.98 -17.02 -5.97
N ARG A 310 14.91 -16.07 -6.14
CA ARG A 310 15.31 -15.12 -5.07
C ARG A 310 14.14 -14.24 -4.64
N SER A 311 13.39 -13.66 -5.59
CA SER A 311 12.22 -12.82 -5.30
C SER A 311 11.11 -13.60 -4.59
N PHE A 312 10.79 -14.80 -5.07
CA PHE A 312 9.80 -15.68 -4.45
C PHE A 312 10.21 -16.16 -3.06
N GLY A 313 11.45 -16.60 -2.91
CA GLY A 313 11.99 -17.07 -1.63
C GLY A 313 11.96 -15.96 -0.58
N LEU A 314 12.41 -14.75 -0.95
CA LEU A 314 12.37 -13.57 -0.09
C LEU A 314 10.92 -13.23 0.30
N ALA A 315 10.01 -13.15 -0.67
CA ALA A 315 8.61 -12.81 -0.43
C ALA A 315 7.91 -13.86 0.44
N LEU A 316 8.21 -15.16 0.24
CA LEU A 316 7.67 -16.23 1.06
C LEU A 316 8.13 -16.11 2.52
N VAL A 317 9.43 -15.92 2.74
CA VAL A 317 10.01 -15.81 4.10
C VAL A 317 9.44 -14.59 4.81
N VAL A 318 9.41 -13.42 4.14
CA VAL A 318 8.84 -12.18 4.68
C VAL A 318 7.36 -12.35 5.02
N SER A 319 6.59 -12.94 4.11
CA SER A 319 5.16 -13.18 4.31
C SER A 319 4.90 -14.07 5.54
N LEU A 320 5.64 -15.17 5.72
CA LEU A 320 5.51 -16.06 6.87
C LEU A 320 5.89 -15.37 8.18
N ILE A 321 7.00 -14.65 8.21
CA ILE A 321 7.44 -13.90 9.39
C ILE A 321 6.42 -12.83 9.75
N THR A 322 5.98 -12.05 8.77
CA THR A 322 5.07 -10.92 8.99
C THR A 322 3.71 -11.38 9.48
N ILE A 323 3.14 -12.47 8.91
CA ILE A 323 1.86 -13.02 9.37
C ILE A 323 1.97 -13.58 10.79
N PHE A 324 3.09 -14.21 11.12
CA PHE A 324 3.35 -14.73 12.47
C PHE A 324 3.41 -13.60 13.50
N ILE A 325 4.16 -12.52 13.22
CA ILE A 325 4.25 -11.34 14.09
C ILE A 325 2.87 -10.68 14.22
N ALA A 326 2.15 -10.48 13.11
CA ALA A 326 0.82 -9.90 13.08
C ALA A 326 -0.18 -10.70 13.92
N LEU A 327 -0.13 -12.03 13.86
CA LEU A 327 -0.97 -12.92 14.67
C LEU A 327 -0.72 -12.72 16.18
N ILE A 328 0.55 -12.69 16.60
CA ILE A 328 0.92 -12.46 18.00
C ILE A 328 0.37 -11.12 18.49
N LEU A 329 0.56 -10.05 17.71
CA LEU A 329 0.11 -8.71 18.08
C LEU A 329 -1.43 -8.61 18.16
N SER A 330 -2.14 -9.18 17.17
CA SER A 330 -3.61 -9.14 17.11
C SER A 330 -4.25 -9.97 18.22
N ILE A 331 -3.72 -11.17 18.51
CA ILE A 331 -4.19 -12.01 19.61
C ILE A 331 -3.88 -11.35 20.97
N SER A 332 -2.70 -10.75 21.14
CA SER A 332 -2.35 -10.05 22.36
C SER A 332 -3.31 -8.90 22.66
N LYS A 333 -3.65 -8.11 21.66
CA LYS A 333 -4.64 -7.02 21.76
C LYS A 333 -6.01 -7.56 22.20
N ARG A 334 -6.46 -8.69 21.63
CA ARG A 334 -7.74 -9.31 21.98
C ARG A 334 -7.80 -9.82 23.42
N TRP A 335 -6.74 -10.50 23.87
CA TRP A 335 -6.73 -11.16 25.19
C TRP A 335 -6.44 -10.25 26.38
N GLN A 336 -5.81 -9.11 26.17
CA GLN A 336 -5.31 -8.28 27.25
C GLN A 336 -5.94 -6.89 27.34
N ASN A 337 -6.52 -6.37 26.29
CA ASN A 337 -7.24 -5.09 26.16
C ASN A 337 -6.75 -3.93 27.07
N HIS A 338 -5.41 -3.76 27.17
CA HIS A 338 -4.82 -2.66 27.93
C HIS A 338 -4.47 -1.50 26.98
N GLN A 339 -4.74 -0.27 27.37
CA GLN A 339 -4.52 0.91 26.52
C GLN A 339 -3.08 1.04 26.02
N TRP A 340 -2.08 0.81 26.87
CA TRP A 340 -0.68 0.88 26.48
C TRP A 340 -0.27 -0.20 25.47
N LEU A 341 -0.82 -1.42 25.58
CA LEU A 341 -0.62 -2.47 24.58
C LEU A 341 -1.25 -2.09 23.23
N ASN A 342 -2.42 -1.45 23.25
CA ASN A 342 -3.04 -0.95 22.03
C ASN A 342 -2.19 0.14 21.36
N ILE A 343 -1.52 0.99 22.15
CA ILE A 343 -0.58 1.98 21.64
C ILE A 343 0.65 1.29 21.04
N LEU A 344 1.27 0.34 21.74
CA LEU A 344 2.44 -0.39 21.20
C LEU A 344 2.13 -1.18 19.94
N THR A 345 1.02 -1.92 19.91
CA THR A 345 0.59 -2.66 18.71
C THR A 345 0.24 -1.73 17.56
N PHE A 346 -0.20 -0.52 17.84
CA PHE A 346 -0.41 0.49 16.81
C PHE A 346 0.93 1.04 16.29
N LEU A 347 1.81 1.47 17.16
CA LEU A 347 3.13 1.98 16.78
C LEU A 347 3.90 0.95 15.95
N SER A 348 3.80 -0.35 16.30
CA SER A 348 4.36 -1.43 15.48
C SER A 348 3.76 -1.52 14.07
N SER A 349 2.62 -0.91 13.81
CA SER A 349 1.94 -0.94 12.51
C SER A 349 2.16 0.33 11.68
N ILE A 350 2.95 1.30 12.15
CA ILE A 350 3.23 2.54 11.41
C ILE A 350 4.18 2.30 10.22
N GLY A 351 4.95 1.21 10.25
CA GLY A 351 5.99 0.91 9.26
C GLY A 351 5.52 1.00 7.79
N TYR A 352 4.27 0.66 7.51
CA TYR A 352 3.71 0.75 6.16
C TYR A 352 3.65 2.19 5.62
N ALA A 353 3.43 3.15 6.48
CA ALA A 353 3.36 4.55 6.08
C ALA A 353 4.74 5.15 5.80
N ILE A 354 5.82 4.54 6.30
CA ILE A 354 7.18 5.06 6.17
C ILE A 354 7.73 4.70 4.80
N PRO A 355 8.28 5.66 4.05
CA PRO A 355 8.93 5.38 2.77
C PRO A 355 10.05 4.33 2.92
N GLY A 356 10.15 3.43 1.93
CA GLY A 356 11.15 2.36 1.94
C GLY A 356 12.57 2.88 2.02
N SER A 357 12.88 3.99 1.34
CA SER A 357 14.17 4.68 1.41
C SER A 357 14.49 5.21 2.82
N VAL A 358 13.51 5.80 3.49
CA VAL A 358 13.66 6.29 4.88
C VAL A 358 13.87 5.12 5.85
N LEU A 359 13.12 4.03 5.68
CA LEU A 359 13.26 2.83 6.51
C LEU A 359 14.61 2.15 6.28
N ALA A 360 15.09 2.11 5.04
CA ALA A 360 16.41 1.59 4.71
C ALA A 360 17.51 2.38 5.42
N LEU A 361 17.45 3.71 5.34
CA LEU A 361 18.37 4.59 6.03
C LEU A 361 18.36 4.38 7.54
N ALA A 362 17.16 4.29 8.14
CA ALA A 362 16.98 4.03 9.57
C ALA A 362 17.63 2.70 10.01
N LEU A 363 17.51 1.66 9.20
CA LEU A 363 18.09 0.35 9.48
C LEU A 363 19.62 0.34 9.32
N ILE A 364 20.15 1.10 8.36
CA ILE A 364 21.60 1.27 8.16
C ILE A 364 22.21 2.05 9.33
N SER A 365 21.60 3.17 9.72
CA SER A 365 22.03 3.96 10.88
C SER A 365 22.03 3.11 12.16
N PHE A 366 21.00 2.30 12.34
CA PHE A 366 20.94 1.36 13.46
C PHE A 366 22.06 0.30 13.43
N LYS A 367 22.34 -0.29 12.24
CA LYS A 367 23.40 -1.29 12.07
C LYS A 367 24.78 -0.75 12.45
N GLY A 368 25.08 0.50 12.09
CA GLY A 368 26.34 1.15 12.39
C GLY A 368 26.64 1.29 13.88
N SER A 369 25.57 1.25 14.72
CA SER A 369 25.68 1.53 16.17
C SER A 369 25.97 0.30 17.03
N ILE A 370 25.58 -0.94 16.64
CA ILE A 370 25.50 -2.03 17.63
C ILE A 370 25.90 -3.44 17.14
N TRP A 371 25.73 -3.86 15.84
CA TRP A 371 25.81 -5.29 15.50
C TRP A 371 26.30 -5.58 14.07
N GLN A 372 27.05 -6.67 13.93
CA GLN A 372 27.34 -7.28 12.61
C GLN A 372 26.13 -8.09 12.12
N ILE A 373 25.04 -7.42 11.76
CA ILE A 373 23.87 -8.09 11.19
C ILE A 373 24.12 -8.31 9.68
N ASN A 374 23.79 -9.51 9.19
CA ASN A 374 23.82 -9.81 7.76
C ASN A 374 22.80 -8.91 7.02
N VAL A 375 23.21 -8.35 5.90
CA VAL A 375 22.41 -7.40 5.10
C VAL A 375 21.08 -8.01 4.66
N LEU A 376 21.04 -9.30 4.29
CA LEU A 376 19.81 -9.99 3.93
C LEU A 376 18.83 -10.08 5.12
N SER A 377 19.35 -10.34 6.32
CA SER A 377 18.52 -10.34 7.54
C SER A 377 17.96 -8.95 7.84
N LEU A 378 18.76 -7.90 7.58
CA LEU A 378 18.31 -6.52 7.71
C LEU A 378 17.21 -6.17 6.71
N LEU A 379 17.33 -6.64 5.48
CA LEU A 379 16.31 -6.50 4.45
C LEU A 379 14.98 -7.20 4.84
N ILE A 380 15.06 -8.46 5.31
CA ILE A 380 13.89 -9.23 5.79
C ILE A 380 13.23 -8.51 6.97
N TRP A 381 14.03 -7.96 7.87
CA TRP A 381 13.52 -7.18 9.01
C TRP A 381 12.82 -5.90 8.54
N GLY A 382 13.41 -5.15 7.62
CA GLY A 382 12.80 -3.95 7.02
C GLY A 382 11.44 -4.24 6.36
N TYR A 383 11.35 -5.30 5.58
CA TYR A 383 10.09 -5.73 5.00
C TYR A 383 9.05 -6.13 6.05
N SER A 384 9.50 -6.83 7.09
CA SER A 384 8.61 -7.24 8.18
C SER A 384 8.02 -6.04 8.90
N ILE A 385 8.82 -4.99 9.15
CA ILE A 385 8.34 -3.71 9.70
C ILE A 385 7.34 -3.07 8.74
N ARG A 386 7.70 -2.96 7.47
CA ARG A 386 6.92 -2.25 6.46
C ARG A 386 5.55 -2.88 6.25
N PHE A 387 5.49 -4.19 6.06
CA PHE A 387 4.25 -4.88 5.69
C PHE A 387 3.44 -5.44 6.86
N LEU A 388 3.89 -5.22 8.10
CA LEU A 388 3.18 -5.69 9.30
C LEU A 388 1.75 -5.15 9.40
N ALA A 389 1.52 -3.89 9.01
CA ALA A 389 0.20 -3.28 9.04
C ALA A 389 -0.80 -3.96 8.12
N VAL A 390 -0.36 -4.43 6.94
CA VAL A 390 -1.18 -5.11 5.93
C VAL A 390 -1.72 -6.42 6.50
N SER A 391 -0.84 -7.28 7.01
CA SER A 391 -1.22 -8.55 7.64
C SER A 391 -2.09 -8.35 8.88
N LYS A 392 -1.69 -7.42 9.76
CA LYS A 392 -2.39 -7.15 11.01
C LYS A 392 -3.80 -6.60 10.79
N GLY A 393 -3.99 -5.71 9.81
CA GLY A 393 -5.30 -5.16 9.48
C GLY A 393 -6.31 -6.23 9.11
N GLY A 394 -5.91 -7.21 8.29
CA GLY A 394 -6.74 -8.36 7.93
C GLY A 394 -7.08 -9.27 9.12
N LEU A 395 -6.10 -9.53 9.99
CA LEU A 395 -6.28 -10.34 11.19
C LEU A 395 -7.17 -9.66 12.24
N ASP A 396 -6.97 -8.37 12.49
CA ASP A 396 -7.80 -7.59 13.42
C ASP A 396 -9.26 -7.61 12.95
N ALA A 397 -9.51 -7.36 11.67
CA ALA A 397 -10.85 -7.44 11.09
C ALA A 397 -11.47 -8.85 11.15
N GLY A 398 -10.66 -9.89 11.03
CA GLY A 398 -11.07 -11.29 11.22
C GLY A 398 -11.46 -11.59 12.66
N LEU A 399 -10.65 -11.13 13.62
CA LEU A 399 -10.89 -11.30 15.06
C LEU A 399 -12.13 -10.52 15.55
N GLU A 400 -12.39 -9.33 15.02
CA GLU A 400 -13.58 -8.53 15.37
C GLU A 400 -14.89 -9.24 15.01
N ARG A 401 -14.89 -10.16 14.04
CA ARG A 401 -16.06 -10.98 13.67
C ARG A 401 -16.30 -12.16 14.63
N ILE A 402 -15.32 -12.55 15.42
CA ILE A 402 -15.45 -13.65 16.38
C ILE A 402 -15.97 -13.07 17.69
N SER A 403 -17.15 -13.52 18.13
CA SER A 403 -17.74 -13.05 19.39
C SER A 403 -16.81 -13.33 20.58
N PRO A 404 -16.60 -12.35 21.49
CA PRO A 404 -15.82 -12.58 22.73
C PRO A 404 -16.40 -13.69 23.61
N ASN A 405 -17.70 -13.98 23.48
CA ASN A 405 -18.37 -15.05 24.24
C ASN A 405 -17.82 -16.44 23.90
N ILE A 406 -17.29 -16.65 22.68
CA ILE A 406 -16.64 -17.92 22.28
C ILE A 406 -15.38 -18.15 23.09
N ASP A 407 -14.57 -17.11 23.30
CA ASP A 407 -13.37 -17.17 24.11
C ASP A 407 -13.70 -17.51 25.57
N ASN A 408 -14.68 -16.81 26.13
CA ASN A 408 -15.15 -17.03 27.50
C ASN A 408 -15.70 -18.45 27.69
N ALA A 409 -16.51 -18.93 26.76
CA ALA A 409 -17.05 -20.31 26.78
C ALA A 409 -15.93 -21.35 26.73
N ALA A 410 -14.94 -21.17 25.85
CA ALA A 410 -13.81 -22.08 25.71
C ALA A 410 -12.95 -22.15 26.99
N VAL A 411 -12.72 -21.00 27.63
CA VAL A 411 -11.97 -20.91 28.90
C VAL A 411 -12.78 -21.52 30.05
N ASN A 412 -14.08 -21.28 30.13
CA ASN A 412 -14.96 -21.87 31.15
C ASN A 412 -15.04 -23.39 31.05
N LEU A 413 -14.85 -23.95 29.86
CA LEU A 413 -14.72 -25.39 29.62
C LEU A 413 -13.30 -25.95 29.97
N GLY A 414 -12.47 -25.15 30.65
CA GLY A 414 -11.13 -25.55 31.10
C GLY A 414 -10.03 -25.55 30.04
N ASN A 415 -10.28 -24.95 28.88
CA ASN A 415 -9.25 -24.85 27.85
C ASN A 415 -8.27 -23.72 28.18
N SER A 416 -6.96 -23.99 28.02
CA SER A 416 -5.93 -22.95 28.10
C SER A 416 -6.01 -22.01 26.90
N TRP A 417 -5.52 -20.78 27.06
CA TRP A 417 -5.48 -19.77 25.97
C TRP A 417 -4.77 -20.28 24.71
N VAL A 418 -3.73 -21.08 24.87
CA VAL A 418 -3.01 -21.71 23.76
C VAL A 418 -3.92 -22.67 23.01
N LYS A 419 -4.72 -23.50 23.72
CA LYS A 419 -5.71 -24.37 23.08
C LYS A 419 -6.79 -23.59 22.36
N VAL A 420 -7.26 -22.46 22.92
CA VAL A 420 -8.24 -21.57 22.27
C VAL A 420 -7.63 -20.97 20.99
N LEU A 421 -6.36 -20.57 21.01
CA LEU A 421 -5.66 -20.09 19.82
C LEU A 421 -5.67 -21.16 18.70
N PHE A 422 -5.21 -22.36 18.99
CA PHE A 422 -5.06 -23.40 17.96
C PHE A 422 -6.38 -24.06 17.52
N LYS A 423 -7.35 -24.21 18.44
CA LYS A 423 -8.62 -24.89 18.16
C LYS A 423 -9.74 -23.97 17.69
N VAL A 424 -9.69 -22.67 18.03
CA VAL A 424 -10.74 -21.70 17.72
C VAL A 424 -10.23 -20.63 16.78
N HIS A 425 -9.23 -19.85 17.21
CA HIS A 425 -8.82 -18.66 16.43
C HIS A 425 -8.14 -19.03 15.11
N LEU A 426 -7.12 -19.89 15.12
CA LEU A 426 -6.40 -20.26 13.89
C LEU A 426 -7.31 -20.84 12.81
N PRO A 427 -8.23 -21.79 13.11
CA PRO A 427 -9.16 -22.29 12.10
C PRO A 427 -10.09 -21.22 11.52
N LEU A 428 -10.58 -20.30 12.37
CA LEU A 428 -11.47 -19.22 11.94
C LEU A 428 -10.73 -18.11 11.20
N LEU A 429 -9.44 -17.92 11.47
CA LEU A 429 -8.59 -16.91 10.84
C LEU A 429 -7.88 -17.38 9.58
N LYS A 430 -8.04 -18.64 9.16
CA LYS A 430 -7.35 -19.18 7.95
C LYS A 430 -7.54 -18.29 6.72
N GLY A 431 -8.76 -17.82 6.47
CA GLY A 431 -9.04 -16.93 5.34
C GLY A 431 -8.31 -15.58 5.45
N PRO A 432 -8.52 -14.81 6.54
CA PRO A 432 -7.77 -13.58 6.78
C PRO A 432 -6.24 -13.73 6.78
N MET A 433 -5.72 -14.83 7.33
CA MET A 433 -4.28 -15.14 7.31
C MET A 433 -3.76 -15.35 5.88
N LEU A 434 -4.47 -16.13 5.06
CA LEU A 434 -4.08 -16.39 3.68
C LEU A 434 -4.10 -15.11 2.84
N VAL A 435 -5.15 -14.30 2.99
CA VAL A 435 -5.25 -13.01 2.29
C VAL A 435 -4.14 -12.06 2.73
N GLY A 436 -3.88 -11.94 4.04
CA GLY A 436 -2.80 -11.12 4.57
C GLY A 436 -1.42 -11.58 4.08
N ALA A 437 -1.18 -12.90 4.08
CA ALA A 437 0.06 -13.48 3.58
C ALA A 437 0.27 -13.23 2.08
N LEU A 438 -0.78 -13.40 1.26
CA LEU A 438 -0.75 -13.12 -0.18
C LEU A 438 -0.47 -11.64 -0.48
N LEU A 439 -1.10 -10.72 0.26
CA LEU A 439 -0.85 -9.29 0.07
C LEU A 439 0.60 -8.93 0.39
N VAL A 440 1.13 -9.40 1.53
CA VAL A 440 2.54 -9.17 1.88
C VAL A 440 3.48 -9.79 0.86
N PHE A 441 3.17 -10.99 0.38
CA PHE A 441 3.97 -11.68 -0.64
C PHE A 441 4.10 -10.84 -1.91
N VAL A 442 2.98 -10.32 -2.43
CA VAL A 442 2.98 -9.51 -3.65
C VAL A 442 3.61 -8.15 -3.43
N ASP A 443 3.31 -7.50 -2.30
CA ASP A 443 3.92 -6.20 -1.98
C ASP A 443 5.44 -6.33 -1.83
N THR A 444 5.94 -7.46 -1.31
CA THR A 444 7.39 -7.74 -1.24
C THR A 444 8.01 -7.94 -2.63
N ILE A 445 7.34 -8.64 -3.54
CA ILE A 445 7.87 -8.89 -4.90
C ILE A 445 8.01 -7.60 -5.70
N LYS A 446 7.07 -6.69 -5.58
CA LYS A 446 7.06 -5.43 -6.33
C LYS A 446 7.83 -4.29 -5.65
N GLU A 447 8.27 -4.49 -4.40
CA GLU A 447 8.95 -3.46 -3.64
C GLU A 447 10.33 -3.16 -4.20
N LEU A 448 10.61 -1.89 -4.42
CA LEU A 448 11.86 -1.41 -5.01
C LEU A 448 12.71 -0.57 -4.02
N PRO A 449 12.22 0.49 -3.37
CA PRO A 449 13.05 1.43 -2.62
C PRO A 449 13.89 0.79 -1.51
N LEU A 450 13.26 -0.02 -0.67
CA LEU A 450 13.94 -0.71 0.43
C LEU A 450 14.94 -1.74 -0.07
N THR A 451 14.55 -2.50 -1.12
CA THR A 451 15.40 -3.52 -1.72
C THR A 451 16.63 -2.91 -2.36
N PHE A 452 16.43 -1.84 -3.14
CA PHE A 452 17.50 -1.21 -3.89
C PHE A 452 18.63 -0.71 -2.97
N ILE A 453 18.27 -0.17 -1.80
CA ILE A 453 19.22 0.38 -0.83
C ILE A 453 19.85 -0.71 0.06
N LEU A 454 19.05 -1.73 0.48
CA LEU A 454 19.50 -2.72 1.49
C LEU A 454 19.91 -4.08 0.91
N ARG A 455 19.77 -4.32 -0.38
CA ARG A 455 20.14 -5.62 -0.95
C ARG A 455 21.63 -5.91 -0.79
N PRO A 456 22.01 -7.18 -0.51
CA PRO A 456 23.40 -7.58 -0.60
C PRO A 456 23.94 -7.45 -2.02
N PHE A 457 25.24 -7.33 -2.14
CA PHE A 457 25.92 -7.49 -3.42
C PHE A 457 25.51 -8.84 -4.03
N ASP A 458 25.29 -8.93 -5.32
CA ASP A 458 24.84 -10.14 -6.05
C ASP A 458 23.44 -10.67 -5.68
N PHE A 459 22.65 -9.93 -4.91
CA PHE A 459 21.28 -10.31 -4.58
C PHE A 459 20.28 -9.35 -5.24
N ASP A 460 19.96 -9.61 -6.51
CA ASP A 460 18.93 -8.88 -7.21
C ASP A 460 17.57 -9.57 -7.12
N THR A 461 16.52 -8.74 -7.09
CA THR A 461 15.12 -9.18 -7.22
C THR A 461 14.56 -8.79 -8.58
N LEU A 462 13.39 -9.32 -8.94
CA LEU A 462 12.71 -8.96 -10.18
C LEU A 462 12.48 -7.44 -10.28
N SER A 463 12.03 -6.79 -9.19
CA SER A 463 11.77 -5.35 -9.15
C SER A 463 13.03 -4.52 -9.40
N VAL A 464 14.13 -4.87 -8.74
CA VAL A 464 15.41 -4.18 -8.91
C VAL A 464 15.94 -4.35 -10.33
N ARG A 465 15.88 -5.56 -10.87
CA ARG A 465 16.39 -5.83 -12.21
C ARG A 465 15.58 -5.14 -13.30
N ILE A 466 14.23 -5.12 -13.18
CA ILE A 466 13.38 -4.35 -14.12
C ILE A 466 13.76 -2.87 -14.09
N PHE A 467 13.94 -2.31 -12.90
CA PHE A 467 14.32 -0.92 -12.74
C PHE A 467 15.68 -0.62 -13.37
N GLN A 468 16.70 -1.48 -13.16
CA GLN A 468 18.01 -1.36 -13.78
C GLN A 468 17.93 -1.44 -15.31
N TYR A 469 17.23 -2.45 -15.85
CA TYR A 469 17.04 -2.58 -17.31
C TYR A 469 16.35 -1.37 -17.91
N ALA A 470 15.36 -0.80 -17.21
CA ALA A 470 14.69 0.41 -17.68
C ALA A 470 15.62 1.64 -17.65
N GLY A 471 16.47 1.77 -16.63
CA GLY A 471 17.46 2.83 -16.54
C GLY A 471 18.60 2.72 -17.59
N ASP A 472 18.95 1.48 -17.95
CA ASP A 472 19.98 1.17 -18.94
C ASP A 472 19.44 1.15 -20.39
N GLU A 473 18.17 1.52 -20.61
CA GLU A 473 17.47 1.44 -21.91
C GLU A 473 17.40 0.00 -22.49
N ARG A 474 17.58 -1.03 -21.67
CA ARG A 474 17.55 -2.46 -22.02
C ARG A 474 16.13 -3.02 -21.87
N VAL A 475 15.20 -2.42 -22.59
CA VAL A 475 13.76 -2.66 -22.43
C VAL A 475 13.37 -4.09 -22.77
N ALA A 476 13.95 -4.67 -23.82
CA ALA A 476 13.70 -6.04 -24.25
C ALA A 476 13.89 -7.08 -23.12
N GLU A 477 14.91 -6.87 -22.29
CA GLU A 477 15.22 -7.78 -21.18
C GLU A 477 14.28 -7.59 -19.98
N SER A 478 13.64 -6.43 -19.87
CA SER A 478 12.70 -6.13 -18.78
C SER A 478 11.29 -6.73 -19.00
N ILE A 479 10.92 -7.15 -20.23
CA ILE A 479 9.57 -7.60 -20.59
C ILE A 479 9.16 -8.82 -19.77
N LEU A 480 9.96 -9.90 -19.77
CA LEU A 480 9.62 -11.13 -19.05
C LEU A 480 9.54 -10.96 -17.53
N PRO A 481 10.53 -10.34 -16.86
CA PRO A 481 10.42 -10.04 -15.44
C PRO A 481 9.18 -9.20 -15.12
N SER A 482 8.82 -8.24 -15.98
CA SER A 482 7.64 -7.39 -15.82
C SER A 482 6.34 -8.18 -15.91
N LEU A 483 6.20 -9.07 -16.90
CA LEU A 483 5.04 -9.93 -17.04
C LEU A 483 4.87 -10.87 -15.84
N ILE A 484 5.98 -11.40 -15.28
CA ILE A 484 5.94 -12.22 -14.07
C ILE A 484 5.33 -11.41 -12.90
N ILE A 485 5.79 -10.19 -12.66
CA ILE A 485 5.24 -9.33 -11.60
C ILE A 485 3.76 -9.02 -11.84
N ILE A 486 3.36 -8.69 -13.06
CA ILE A 486 1.96 -8.41 -13.42
C ILE A 486 1.07 -9.62 -13.13
N VAL A 487 1.48 -10.82 -13.59
CA VAL A 487 0.71 -12.05 -13.38
C VAL A 487 0.55 -12.36 -11.89
N LEU A 488 1.61 -12.24 -11.11
CA LEU A 488 1.58 -12.45 -9.66
C LEU A 488 0.69 -11.44 -8.96
N GLY A 489 0.79 -10.17 -9.34
CA GLY A 489 -0.07 -9.11 -8.82
C GLY A 489 -1.55 -9.33 -9.15
N LEU A 490 -1.86 -9.80 -10.37
CA LEU A 490 -3.23 -10.15 -10.77
C LEU A 490 -3.78 -11.34 -9.99
N ILE A 491 -2.96 -12.37 -9.73
CA ILE A 491 -3.34 -13.53 -8.90
C ILE A 491 -3.72 -13.06 -7.49
N ALA A 492 -2.90 -12.21 -6.88
CA ALA A 492 -3.19 -11.71 -5.54
C ALA A 492 -4.41 -10.78 -5.52
N SER A 493 -4.55 -9.90 -6.51
CA SER A 493 -5.73 -9.04 -6.62
C SER A 493 -7.01 -9.86 -6.78
N SER A 494 -6.94 -10.99 -7.51
CA SER A 494 -8.07 -11.93 -7.66
C SER A 494 -8.46 -12.61 -6.35
N ALA A 495 -7.51 -12.87 -5.47
CA ALA A 495 -7.76 -13.43 -4.14
C ALA A 495 -8.52 -12.46 -3.19
N LEU A 496 -8.54 -11.16 -3.51
CA LEU A 496 -9.35 -10.17 -2.79
C LEU A 496 -10.83 -10.18 -3.20
N ILE A 497 -11.16 -10.73 -4.39
CA ILE A 497 -12.52 -10.74 -4.94
C ILE A 497 -13.54 -11.42 -4.02
N PRO A 498 -13.29 -12.62 -3.44
CA PRO A 498 -14.24 -13.27 -2.53
C PRO A 498 -14.54 -12.42 -1.29
N SER A 499 -13.56 -11.66 -0.80
CA SER A 499 -13.74 -10.77 0.34
C SER A 499 -14.67 -9.59 0.03
N LEU A 500 -14.74 -9.18 -1.22
CA LEU A 500 -15.65 -8.13 -1.71
C LEU A 500 -17.06 -8.70 -1.99
N ASN A 501 -17.17 -9.93 -2.49
CA ASN A 501 -18.45 -10.57 -2.81
C ASN A 501 -19.19 -11.11 -1.56
N ASN A 502 -18.47 -11.70 -0.58
CA ASN A 502 -19.05 -12.17 0.68
C ASN A 502 -19.57 -11.05 1.60
N ARG A 503 -19.31 -9.79 1.25
CA ARG A 503 -19.93 -8.64 1.93
C ARG A 503 -21.32 -8.29 1.36
N GLN A 504 -21.77 -8.96 0.28
CA GLN A 504 -23.08 -8.73 -0.36
C GLN A 504 -24.14 -9.78 0.00
N ASN A 505 -23.76 -10.89 0.63
CA ASN A 505 -24.63 -11.88 1.27
C ASN A 505 -24.58 -11.72 2.79
#